data_2976edf7b17c671b71016e8a4fc91c71
#
_entry.id   2976edf7b17c671b71016e8a4fc91c71
#
_cell.length_a   1.000
_cell.length_b   1.000
_cell.length_c   1.000
_cell.angle_alpha   90.00
_cell.angle_beta   90.00
_cell.angle_gamma   90.00
#
_symmetry.space_group_name_H-M   'P 1'
#
loop_
_entity.id
_entity.type
_entity.pdbx_description
1 polymer ?
#
loop_
_entity_poly.entity_id
_entity_poly.type
_entity_poly.pdbx_seq_one_letter_code
_entity_poly.pdbx_strand_id
1 'polypeptide(L)'
;MYFEMLFSEGTNVVSQLSLKYDSDNRVTAVQQGEGADAADWYTFSFDGDKVSALNKMYEDGESGIRAFSWVLNGGKVESSNVDFMRTVSGEVVSRPADFTWTYDAVNGQCTGVVYQSTGSNYVSFDFENGNYTAGGMFEYGDAGKKNNIFGVDVAKAIAGVTTSLDDDHALACFLGYDGKASLNLPTATMFDAMSEDDPAKAVTCTQDGEGYVTVAKWGGSRYGYDGYRSQGHL
;
A
#
# COMPACT_ATOMS: atom_id res chain seq x y z
N MET A 1 9.30 -15.81 -3.09
CA MET A 1 8.81 -15.17 -1.86
C MET A 1 7.33 -14.94 -2.02
N TYR A 2 6.52 -15.22 -1.04
CA TYR A 2 5.07 -15.15 -1.12
C TYR A 2 4.56 -14.19 -0.05
N PHE A 3 3.72 -13.25 -0.44
CA PHE A 3 3.06 -12.32 0.45
C PHE A 3 1.56 -12.50 0.27
N GLU A 4 0.83 -12.61 1.34
CA GLU A 4 -0.61 -12.84 1.32
C GLU A 4 -1.30 -11.87 2.27
N MET A 5 -2.33 -11.22 1.81
CA MET A 5 -3.24 -10.44 2.62
C MET A 5 -4.63 -11.07 2.56
N LEU A 6 -5.17 -11.37 3.73
CA LEU A 6 -6.47 -11.98 3.87
C LEU A 6 -7.46 -10.95 4.40
N PHE A 7 -8.55 -10.77 3.69
CA PHE A 7 -9.71 -10.02 4.17
C PHE A 7 -10.74 -11.04 4.64
N SER A 8 -11.21 -10.91 5.87
CA SER A 8 -12.16 -11.86 6.42
C SER A 8 -13.36 -11.17 7.04
N GLU A 9 -14.52 -11.77 6.85
CA GLU A 9 -15.75 -11.42 7.56
C GLU A 9 -16.06 -12.54 8.57
N GLY A 10 -15.80 -12.28 9.84
CA GLY A 10 -15.85 -13.30 10.88
C GLY A 10 -14.76 -14.35 10.69
N THR A 11 -15.13 -15.61 10.43
CA THR A 11 -14.20 -16.71 10.15
C THR A 11 -13.99 -17.02 8.67
N ASN A 12 -14.68 -16.30 7.78
CA ASN A 12 -14.60 -16.53 6.35
C ASN A 12 -13.64 -15.53 5.70
N VAL A 13 -12.69 -16.02 4.92
CA VAL A 13 -11.86 -15.19 4.05
C VAL A 13 -12.74 -14.69 2.90
N VAL A 14 -12.92 -13.36 2.79
CA VAL A 14 -13.74 -12.75 1.72
C VAL A 14 -12.92 -12.26 0.55
N SER A 15 -11.63 -11.99 0.75
CA SER A 15 -10.69 -11.64 -0.30
C SER A 15 -9.27 -11.96 0.12
N GLN A 16 -8.44 -12.29 -0.85
CA GLN A 16 -7.03 -12.58 -0.65
C GLN A 16 -6.21 -11.85 -1.70
N LEU A 17 -5.16 -11.17 -1.26
CA LEU A 17 -4.15 -10.61 -2.13
C LEU A 17 -2.86 -11.40 -2.01
N SER A 18 -2.24 -11.69 -3.14
CA SER A 18 -0.95 -12.35 -3.20
C SER A 18 0.00 -11.63 -4.15
N LEU A 19 1.30 -11.74 -3.91
CA LEU A 19 2.33 -11.13 -4.72
C LEU A 19 3.15 -12.20 -5.45
N LYS A 20 3.35 -12.00 -6.76
CA LYS A 20 4.32 -12.76 -7.54
C LYS A 20 5.63 -12.01 -7.63
N TYR A 21 6.72 -12.74 -7.64
CA TYR A 21 8.07 -12.19 -7.71
C TYR A 21 8.87 -12.82 -8.85
N ASP A 22 9.79 -12.05 -9.43
CA ASP A 22 10.82 -12.56 -10.34
C ASP A 22 12.03 -13.12 -9.56
N SER A 23 13.05 -13.55 -10.32
CA SER A 23 14.30 -14.05 -9.74
C SER A 23 15.12 -13.02 -8.97
N ASP A 24 14.86 -11.73 -9.20
CA ASP A 24 15.52 -10.60 -8.55
C ASP A 24 14.73 -10.11 -7.33
N ASN A 25 13.71 -10.84 -6.90
CA ASN A 25 12.79 -10.52 -5.81
C ASN A 25 11.97 -9.22 -6.03
N ARG A 26 11.73 -8.84 -7.29
CA ARG A 26 10.86 -7.72 -7.62
C ARG A 26 9.43 -8.22 -7.85
N VAL A 27 8.44 -7.48 -7.39
CA VAL A 27 7.03 -7.83 -7.56
C VAL A 27 6.63 -7.71 -9.02
N THR A 28 6.20 -8.80 -9.63
CA THR A 28 5.74 -8.86 -11.03
C THR A 28 4.23 -8.84 -11.17
N ALA A 29 3.50 -9.21 -10.11
CA ALA A 29 2.04 -9.06 -10.08
C ALA A 29 1.51 -8.95 -8.64
N VAL A 30 0.42 -8.22 -8.50
CA VAL A 30 -0.52 -8.32 -7.38
C VAL A 30 -1.73 -9.11 -7.88
N GLN A 31 -2.08 -10.17 -7.19
CA GLN A 31 -3.22 -11.01 -7.53
C GLN A 31 -4.33 -10.86 -6.50
N GLN A 32 -5.57 -10.94 -6.95
CA GLN A 32 -6.74 -11.04 -6.10
C GLN A 32 -7.43 -12.39 -6.31
N GLY A 33 -7.91 -13.01 -5.23
CA GLY A 33 -8.55 -14.31 -5.24
C GLY A 33 -7.70 -15.39 -4.58
N GLU A 34 -8.23 -16.60 -4.46
CA GLU A 34 -7.65 -17.71 -3.74
C GLU A 34 -7.17 -18.83 -4.68
N GLY A 35 -5.97 -19.34 -4.44
CA GLY A 35 -5.46 -20.55 -5.10
C GLY A 35 -5.40 -20.43 -6.63
N ALA A 36 -6.01 -21.38 -7.32
CA ALA A 36 -5.99 -21.45 -8.78
C ALA A 36 -6.93 -20.43 -9.47
N ASP A 37 -7.86 -19.86 -8.71
CA ASP A 37 -8.80 -18.84 -9.21
C ASP A 37 -8.27 -17.40 -9.01
N ALA A 38 -7.07 -17.26 -8.43
CA ALA A 38 -6.43 -15.96 -8.26
C ALA A 38 -6.11 -15.33 -9.63
N ALA A 39 -6.64 -14.13 -9.87
CA ALA A 39 -6.42 -13.36 -11.07
C ALA A 39 -5.42 -12.21 -10.82
N ASP A 40 -4.61 -11.88 -11.83
CA ASP A 40 -3.73 -10.72 -11.75
C ASP A 40 -4.59 -9.45 -11.72
N TRP A 41 -4.48 -8.69 -10.64
CA TRP A 41 -5.06 -7.36 -10.51
C TRP A 41 -4.13 -6.31 -11.12
N TYR A 42 -2.85 -6.35 -10.73
CA TYR A 42 -1.81 -5.53 -11.33
C TYR A 42 -0.69 -6.41 -11.86
N THR A 43 -0.14 -6.04 -13.01
CA THR A 43 1.10 -6.60 -13.53
C THR A 43 2.16 -5.52 -13.64
N PHE A 44 3.40 -5.87 -13.28
CA PHE A 44 4.53 -4.93 -13.26
C PHE A 44 5.61 -5.38 -14.24
N SER A 45 6.24 -4.41 -14.87
CA SER A 45 7.45 -4.59 -15.67
C SER A 45 8.52 -3.60 -15.27
N PHE A 46 9.78 -4.00 -15.38
CA PHE A 46 10.94 -3.23 -14.96
C PHE A 46 11.88 -2.98 -16.15
N ASP A 47 12.33 -1.73 -16.31
CA ASP A 47 13.36 -1.32 -17.25
C ASP A 47 14.32 -0.37 -16.52
N GLY A 48 15.40 -0.92 -15.96
CA GLY A 48 16.27 -0.20 -15.03
C GLY A 48 15.52 0.31 -13.81
N ASP A 49 15.57 1.62 -13.59
CA ASP A 49 14.87 2.29 -12.49
C ASP A 49 13.40 2.63 -12.82
N LYS A 50 12.93 2.29 -14.01
CA LYS A 50 11.54 2.51 -14.40
C LYS A 50 10.70 1.27 -14.13
N VAL A 51 9.60 1.47 -13.39
CA VAL A 51 8.55 0.47 -13.15
C VAL A 51 7.32 0.90 -13.91
N SER A 52 6.70 -0.02 -14.65
CA SER A 52 5.42 0.22 -15.31
C SER A 52 4.41 -0.80 -14.81
N ALA A 53 3.21 -0.35 -14.48
CA ALA A 53 2.12 -1.18 -13.99
C ALA A 53 0.87 -1.03 -14.84
N LEU A 54 0.19 -2.15 -15.04
CA LEU A 54 -1.09 -2.23 -15.74
C LEU A 54 -2.13 -2.85 -14.79
N ASN A 55 -3.24 -2.14 -14.62
CA ASN A 55 -4.39 -2.63 -13.88
C ASN A 55 -5.27 -3.48 -14.80
N LYS A 56 -5.33 -4.77 -14.53
CA LYS A 56 -6.07 -5.74 -15.34
C LYS A 56 -7.59 -5.67 -15.17
N MET A 57 -8.06 -5.08 -14.08
CA MET A 57 -9.50 -4.95 -13.83
C MET A 57 -10.15 -3.84 -14.66
N TYR A 58 -9.36 -2.87 -15.16
CA TYR A 58 -9.86 -1.73 -15.94
C TYR A 58 -9.50 -1.79 -17.43
N GLU A 59 -9.18 -2.98 -17.96
CA GLU A 59 -8.87 -3.15 -19.40
C GLU A 59 -10.06 -2.80 -20.30
N ASP A 60 -11.30 -2.93 -19.83
CA ASP A 60 -12.53 -2.82 -20.63
C ASP A 60 -13.21 -1.44 -20.59
N GLY A 61 -12.49 -0.39 -20.21
CA GLY A 61 -12.99 0.98 -20.38
C GLY A 61 -13.84 1.53 -19.25
N GLU A 62 -13.66 1.03 -18.04
CA GLU A 62 -14.27 1.60 -16.83
C GLU A 62 -13.49 2.84 -16.34
N SER A 63 -14.14 3.67 -15.50
CA SER A 63 -13.47 4.80 -14.85
C SER A 63 -12.56 4.30 -13.72
N GLY A 64 -11.29 4.72 -13.73
CA GLY A 64 -10.30 4.33 -12.73
C GLY A 64 -8.87 4.54 -13.20
N ILE A 65 -7.88 4.02 -12.47
CA ILE A 65 -6.49 4.01 -12.90
C ILE A 65 -6.23 2.76 -13.73
N ARG A 66 -5.99 2.95 -15.04
CA ARG A 66 -5.68 1.85 -15.96
C ARG A 66 -4.22 1.44 -15.91
N ALA A 67 -3.33 2.41 -15.85
CA ALA A 67 -1.90 2.18 -15.86
C ALA A 67 -1.17 3.29 -15.11
N PHE A 68 0.00 2.98 -14.61
CA PHE A 68 0.93 3.98 -14.09
C PHE A 68 2.37 3.55 -14.31
N SER A 69 3.29 4.50 -14.21
CA SER A 69 4.72 4.20 -14.19
C SER A 69 5.40 5.00 -13.08
N TRP A 70 6.40 4.40 -12.45
CA TRP A 70 7.27 5.02 -11.48
C TRP A 70 8.68 5.13 -12.02
N VAL A 71 9.37 6.20 -11.67
CA VAL A 71 10.82 6.31 -11.77
C VAL A 71 11.37 6.18 -10.35
N LEU A 72 12.23 5.19 -10.14
CA LEU A 72 12.82 4.92 -8.84
C LEU A 72 14.17 5.64 -8.70
N ASN A 73 14.44 6.12 -7.50
CA ASN A 73 15.75 6.64 -7.10
C ASN A 73 16.11 6.08 -5.73
N GLY A 74 17.15 5.23 -5.68
CA GLY A 74 17.56 4.57 -4.45
C GLY A 74 16.47 3.66 -3.86
N GLY A 75 15.67 2.99 -4.72
CA GLY A 75 14.63 2.03 -4.32
C GLY A 75 13.31 2.69 -3.88
N LYS A 76 13.14 4.00 -4.04
CA LYS A 76 11.91 4.74 -3.75
C LYS A 76 11.44 5.52 -4.96
N VAL A 77 10.14 5.74 -5.07
CA VAL A 77 9.53 6.50 -6.19
C VAL A 77 9.97 7.96 -6.11
N GLU A 78 10.58 8.49 -7.17
CA GLU A 78 10.91 9.91 -7.32
C GLU A 78 9.80 10.66 -8.06
N SER A 79 9.26 10.01 -9.09
CA SER A 79 8.16 10.55 -9.88
C SER A 79 7.25 9.44 -10.39
N SER A 80 5.99 9.77 -10.65
CA SER A 80 5.04 8.86 -11.28
C SER A 80 4.24 9.55 -12.38
N ASN A 81 3.81 8.74 -13.35
CA ASN A 81 2.80 9.10 -14.35
C ASN A 81 1.65 8.13 -14.19
N VAL A 82 0.44 8.65 -14.07
CA VAL A 82 -0.78 7.86 -13.84
C VAL A 82 -1.78 8.14 -14.96
N ASP A 83 -2.25 7.09 -15.63
CA ASP A 83 -3.29 7.17 -16.65
C ASP A 83 -4.67 6.94 -16.03
N PHE A 84 -5.34 8.06 -15.71
CA PHE A 84 -6.71 8.04 -15.22
C PHE A 84 -7.70 7.89 -16.39
N MET A 85 -8.58 6.92 -16.29
CA MET A 85 -9.71 6.76 -17.18
C MET A 85 -10.95 7.40 -16.56
N ARG A 86 -11.62 8.27 -17.29
CA ARG A 86 -12.85 8.94 -16.83
C ARG A 86 -13.93 8.88 -17.89
N THR A 87 -15.17 8.68 -17.47
CA THR A 87 -16.32 8.80 -18.37
C THR A 87 -16.69 10.28 -18.51
N VAL A 88 -16.64 10.79 -19.75
CA VAL A 88 -17.05 12.15 -20.10
C VAL A 88 -18.09 12.05 -21.21
N SER A 89 -19.31 12.50 -20.95
CA SER A 89 -20.43 12.45 -21.90
C SER A 89 -20.73 11.04 -22.47
N GLY A 90 -20.50 10.01 -21.64
CA GLY A 90 -20.73 8.60 -22.02
C GLY A 90 -19.54 7.92 -22.74
N GLU A 91 -18.44 8.63 -22.95
CA GLU A 91 -17.21 8.07 -23.52
C GLU A 91 -16.13 7.99 -22.44
N VAL A 92 -15.35 6.90 -22.43
CA VAL A 92 -14.20 6.77 -21.54
C VAL A 92 -12.97 7.40 -22.20
N VAL A 93 -12.40 8.37 -21.52
CA VAL A 93 -11.25 9.13 -22.01
C VAL A 93 -10.08 9.04 -21.04
N SER A 94 -8.87 8.94 -21.58
CA SER A 94 -7.62 8.97 -20.81
C SER A 94 -7.32 10.40 -20.34
N ARG A 95 -6.89 10.53 -19.10
CA ARG A 95 -6.47 11.79 -18.46
C ARG A 95 -5.15 11.55 -17.71
N PRO A 96 -4.02 11.45 -18.39
CA PRO A 96 -2.74 11.23 -17.74
C PRO A 96 -2.37 12.41 -16.86
N ALA A 97 -1.74 12.11 -15.73
CA ALA A 97 -1.18 13.11 -14.82
C ALA A 97 0.21 12.69 -14.37
N ASP A 98 1.10 13.68 -14.26
CA ASP A 98 2.46 13.52 -13.76
C ASP A 98 2.56 14.02 -12.33
N PHE A 99 3.28 13.27 -11.50
CA PHE A 99 3.48 13.55 -10.10
C PHE A 99 4.96 13.54 -9.72
N THR A 100 5.31 14.35 -8.74
CA THR A 100 6.60 14.30 -8.03
C THR A 100 6.35 13.84 -6.61
N TRP A 101 7.19 12.94 -6.12
CA TRP A 101 7.14 12.46 -4.75
C TRP A 101 8.11 13.26 -3.88
N THR A 102 7.65 13.67 -2.73
CA THR A 102 8.42 14.49 -1.79
C THR A 102 8.81 13.69 -0.57
N TYR A 103 10.04 13.92 -0.09
CA TYR A 103 10.60 13.17 1.02
C TYR A 103 11.21 14.10 2.05
N ASP A 104 11.05 13.74 3.32
CA ASP A 104 11.80 14.39 4.40
C ASP A 104 13.30 14.15 4.21
N ALA A 105 14.07 15.24 4.22
CA ALA A 105 15.52 15.20 3.93
C ALA A 105 16.34 14.50 5.02
N VAL A 106 15.81 14.44 6.25
CA VAL A 106 16.49 13.85 7.41
C VAL A 106 16.12 12.38 7.55
N ASN A 107 14.82 12.10 7.50
CA ASN A 107 14.29 10.78 7.79
C ASN A 107 14.13 9.91 6.54
N GLY A 108 14.02 10.51 5.34
CA GLY A 108 13.81 9.80 4.09
C GLY A 108 12.41 9.18 3.96
N GLN A 109 11.46 9.64 4.77
CA GLN A 109 10.04 9.26 4.72
C GLN A 109 9.32 10.08 3.65
N CYS A 110 8.40 9.46 2.91
CA CYS A 110 7.57 10.17 1.92
C CYS A 110 6.61 11.11 2.66
N THR A 111 6.66 12.40 2.33
CA THR A 111 5.80 13.43 2.92
C THR A 111 4.61 13.79 2.03
N GLY A 112 4.63 13.40 0.76
CA GLY A 112 3.52 13.65 -0.13
C GLY A 112 3.80 13.35 -1.58
N VAL A 113 2.74 13.44 -2.38
CA VAL A 113 2.75 13.33 -3.83
C VAL A 113 2.07 14.60 -4.38
N VAL A 114 2.73 15.28 -5.31
CA VAL A 114 2.26 16.56 -5.85
C VAL A 114 2.10 16.50 -7.36
N TYR A 115 1.07 17.15 -7.89
CA TYR A 115 0.91 17.31 -9.34
C TYR A 115 2.04 18.17 -9.92
N GLN A 116 2.75 17.68 -10.93
CA GLN A 116 3.82 18.45 -11.58
C GLN A 116 3.26 19.69 -12.29
N SER A 117 2.05 19.60 -12.85
CA SER A 117 1.43 20.68 -13.62
C SER A 117 1.03 21.89 -12.76
N THR A 118 0.67 21.70 -11.51
CA THR A 118 0.15 22.77 -10.63
C THR A 118 0.95 22.98 -9.36
N GLY A 119 1.77 22.00 -8.96
CA GLY A 119 2.45 21.98 -7.66
C GLY A 119 1.51 21.77 -6.48
N SER A 120 0.22 21.47 -6.72
CA SER A 120 -0.73 21.18 -5.65
C SER A 120 -0.60 19.75 -5.14
N ASN A 121 -0.89 19.55 -3.87
CA ASN A 121 -0.87 18.22 -3.27
C ASN A 121 -1.95 17.33 -3.89
N TYR A 122 -1.56 16.11 -4.25
CA TYR A 122 -2.46 15.01 -4.56
C TYR A 122 -2.75 14.22 -3.29
N VAL A 123 -1.69 13.84 -2.57
CA VAL A 123 -1.78 13.21 -1.26
C VAL A 123 -0.69 13.77 -0.35
N SER A 124 -0.97 13.82 0.96
CA SER A 124 0.01 14.18 1.98
C SER A 124 0.11 13.06 3.01
N PHE A 125 1.32 12.80 3.47
CA PHE A 125 1.60 11.85 4.52
C PHE A 125 2.12 12.59 5.74
N ASP A 126 1.38 12.51 6.83
CA ASP A 126 1.73 13.18 8.08
C ASP A 126 2.51 12.23 8.99
N PHE A 127 3.58 12.75 9.57
CA PHE A 127 4.43 12.01 10.51
C PHE A 127 4.58 12.79 11.81
N GLU A 128 4.49 12.08 12.92
CA GLU A 128 4.81 12.59 14.24
C GLU A 128 5.81 11.65 14.92
N ASN A 129 6.89 12.22 15.45
CA ASN A 129 7.97 11.44 16.07
C ASN A 129 8.50 10.29 15.19
N GLY A 130 8.52 10.50 13.87
CA GLY A 130 8.99 9.53 12.89
C GLY A 130 8.01 8.38 12.58
N ASN A 131 6.75 8.50 13.00
CA ASN A 131 5.69 7.54 12.73
C ASN A 131 4.59 8.16 11.88
N TYR A 132 4.07 7.41 10.91
CA TYR A 132 2.97 7.84 10.07
C TYR A 132 1.66 7.92 10.86
N THR A 133 1.00 9.08 10.86
CA THR A 133 -0.18 9.32 11.71
C THR A 133 -1.51 9.23 10.99
N ALA A 134 -1.55 9.47 9.68
CA ALA A 134 -2.81 9.59 8.92
C ALA A 134 -3.83 10.48 9.62
N GLY A 135 -3.40 11.69 10.10
CA GLY A 135 -4.28 12.59 10.83
C GLY A 135 -4.68 12.11 12.23
N GLY A 136 -3.86 11.26 12.87
CA GLY A 136 -4.13 10.72 14.21
C GLY A 136 -4.86 9.37 14.21
N MET A 137 -4.96 8.71 13.06
CA MET A 137 -5.64 7.42 12.91
C MET A 137 -4.88 6.24 13.50
N PHE A 138 -3.64 6.42 13.96
CA PHE A 138 -2.82 5.36 14.53
C PHE A 138 -2.24 5.73 15.88
N GLU A 139 -2.20 4.75 16.78
CA GLU A 139 -1.43 4.78 18.02
C GLU A 139 -0.21 3.90 17.87
N TYR A 140 0.90 4.28 18.51
CA TYR A 140 2.18 3.58 18.43
C TYR A 140 2.68 3.17 19.82
N GLY A 141 3.30 1.98 19.86
CA GLY A 141 3.96 1.46 21.05
C GLY A 141 5.42 1.88 21.16
N ASP A 142 6.15 1.17 22.02
CA ASP A 142 7.55 1.42 22.31
C ASP A 142 8.45 1.30 21.07
N ALA A 143 9.49 2.15 21.06
CA ALA A 143 10.52 2.16 20.03
C ALA A 143 11.26 0.82 19.92
N GLY A 144 11.73 0.50 18.71
CA GLY A 144 12.69 -0.57 18.48
C GLY A 144 12.10 -1.85 17.87
N LYS A 145 10.81 -1.89 17.56
CA LYS A 145 10.23 -2.97 16.74
C LYS A 145 10.41 -2.65 15.26
N LYS A 146 10.92 -3.61 14.52
CA LYS A 146 11.14 -3.47 13.08
C LYS A 146 9.83 -3.68 12.34
N ASN A 147 9.58 -2.85 11.33
CA ASN A 147 8.60 -3.15 10.30
C ASN A 147 9.03 -4.43 9.55
N ASN A 148 8.32 -4.81 8.51
CA ASN A 148 8.68 -6.05 7.83
C ASN A 148 10.01 -5.94 7.06
N ILE A 149 10.54 -7.09 6.68
CA ILE A 149 11.80 -7.27 5.94
C ILE A 149 11.83 -6.59 4.56
N PHE A 150 10.65 -6.24 3.99
CA PHE A 150 10.53 -5.60 2.69
C PHE A 150 10.50 -4.06 2.78
N GLY A 151 10.63 -3.50 3.97
CA GLY A 151 10.53 -2.06 4.18
C GLY A 151 9.11 -1.50 4.13
N VAL A 152 8.10 -2.36 4.04
CA VAL A 152 6.69 -1.93 4.05
C VAL A 152 6.34 -1.36 5.41
N ASP A 153 5.78 -0.16 5.43
CA ASP A 153 5.21 0.45 6.62
C ASP A 153 3.85 -0.19 6.94
N VAL A 154 3.76 -0.89 8.08
CA VAL A 154 2.54 -1.59 8.49
C VAL A 154 1.35 -0.62 8.61
N ALA A 155 1.57 0.58 9.16
CA ALA A 155 0.49 1.56 9.29
C ALA A 155 0.00 2.06 7.92
N LYS A 156 0.91 2.39 7.00
CA LYS A 156 0.55 2.79 5.64
C LYS A 156 -0.11 1.66 4.86
N ALA A 157 0.35 0.42 5.05
CA ALA A 157 -0.28 -0.75 4.44
C ALA A 157 -1.73 -0.91 4.93
N ILE A 158 -1.99 -0.76 6.23
CA ILE A 158 -3.34 -0.77 6.79
C ILE A 158 -4.18 0.37 6.17
N ALA A 159 -3.66 1.59 6.16
CA ALA A 159 -4.36 2.74 5.59
C ALA A 159 -4.67 2.53 4.09
N GLY A 160 -3.71 2.08 3.31
CA GLY A 160 -3.88 1.84 1.87
C GLY A 160 -4.94 0.79 1.56
N VAL A 161 -4.94 -0.31 2.30
CA VAL A 161 -5.92 -1.41 2.13
C VAL A 161 -7.33 -0.97 2.50
N THR A 162 -7.47 -0.19 3.58
CA THR A 162 -8.79 0.24 4.04
C THR A 162 -9.38 1.39 3.21
N THR A 163 -8.54 2.14 2.50
CA THR A 163 -8.99 3.26 1.66
C THR A 163 -9.15 2.88 0.19
N SER A 164 -8.12 2.44 -0.48
CA SER A 164 -8.12 1.86 -1.83
C SER A 164 -6.71 1.49 -2.27
N LEU A 165 -6.48 0.24 -2.69
CA LEU A 165 -5.27 -0.14 -3.43
C LEU A 165 -5.35 0.22 -4.92
N ASP A 166 -6.43 0.85 -5.37
CA ASP A 166 -6.59 1.29 -6.76
C ASP A 166 -5.70 2.49 -7.12
N ASP A 167 -5.15 3.18 -6.12
CA ASP A 167 -4.26 4.31 -6.32
C ASP A 167 -2.78 3.90 -6.37
N ASP A 168 -2.00 4.49 -7.28
CA ASP A 168 -0.57 4.21 -7.46
C ASP A 168 0.25 4.47 -6.19
N HIS A 169 -0.08 5.52 -5.44
CA HIS A 169 0.59 5.85 -4.18
C HIS A 169 0.29 4.83 -3.07
N ALA A 170 -0.94 4.31 -2.98
CA ALA A 170 -1.29 3.27 -2.03
C ALA A 170 -0.53 1.97 -2.33
N LEU A 171 -0.42 1.60 -3.62
CA LEU A 171 0.39 0.48 -4.06
C LEU A 171 1.89 0.68 -3.79
N ALA A 172 2.43 1.87 -4.00
CA ALA A 172 3.83 2.15 -3.68
C ALA A 172 4.12 1.99 -2.19
N CYS A 173 3.22 2.48 -1.32
CA CYS A 173 3.29 2.27 0.13
C CYS A 173 3.21 0.77 0.49
N PHE A 174 2.25 0.07 -0.12
CA PHE A 174 2.04 -1.36 0.09
C PHE A 174 3.23 -2.22 -0.36
N LEU A 175 3.92 -1.83 -1.42
CA LEU A 175 5.09 -2.52 -1.96
C LEU A 175 6.42 -2.03 -1.39
N GLY A 176 6.42 -1.02 -0.51
CA GLY A 176 7.62 -0.48 0.14
C GLY A 176 8.47 0.43 -0.74
N TYR A 177 7.88 1.02 -1.79
CA TYR A 177 8.57 1.96 -2.68
C TYR A 177 8.41 3.44 -2.26
N ASP A 178 7.77 3.71 -1.14
CA ASP A 178 7.49 5.06 -0.63
C ASP A 178 8.54 5.59 0.37
N GLY A 179 9.72 4.97 0.40
CA GLY A 179 10.84 5.38 1.24
C GLY A 179 10.85 4.69 2.61
N LYS A 180 11.30 5.41 3.65
CA LYS A 180 11.44 4.79 4.96
C LYS A 180 10.10 4.65 5.68
N ALA A 181 9.91 3.48 6.27
CA ALA A 181 8.78 3.16 7.12
C ALA A 181 8.79 3.92 8.46
N SER A 182 7.68 3.88 9.17
CA SER A 182 7.54 4.34 10.56
C SER A 182 8.59 3.70 11.48
N LEU A 183 9.07 4.44 12.47
CA LEU A 183 10.06 3.96 13.43
C LEU A 183 9.51 2.86 14.33
N ASN A 184 8.22 2.92 14.64
CA ASN A 184 7.54 1.99 15.53
C ASN A 184 6.42 1.25 14.79
N LEU A 185 5.99 0.12 15.35
CA LEU A 185 4.80 -0.59 14.88
C LEU A 185 3.55 0.04 15.48
N PRO A 186 2.45 0.17 14.70
CA PRO A 186 1.18 0.61 15.25
C PRO A 186 0.66 -0.42 16.27
N THR A 187 0.04 0.06 17.33
CA THR A 187 -0.60 -0.75 18.37
C THR A 187 -2.12 -0.65 18.32
N ALA A 188 -2.64 0.42 17.77
CA ALA A 188 -4.06 0.57 17.51
C ALA A 188 -4.31 1.45 16.26
N THR A 189 -5.50 1.31 15.68
CA THR A 189 -5.95 2.12 14.55
C THR A 189 -7.40 2.52 14.69
N MET A 190 -7.73 3.73 14.21
CA MET A 190 -9.09 4.22 14.03
C MET A 190 -9.69 3.88 12.67
N PHE A 191 -8.88 3.34 11.73
CA PHE A 191 -9.43 2.79 10.49
C PHE A 191 -10.44 1.68 10.85
N ASP A 192 -11.57 1.67 10.17
CA ASP A 192 -12.75 0.84 10.44
C ASP A 192 -13.59 1.26 11.68
N ALA A 193 -13.28 2.37 12.34
CA ALA A 193 -14.21 2.97 13.27
C ALA A 193 -15.44 3.50 12.50
N MET A 194 -16.63 3.11 12.94
CA MET A 194 -17.90 3.51 12.27
C MET A 194 -18.31 4.95 12.67
N SER A 195 -17.73 5.47 13.75
CA SER A 195 -17.92 6.83 14.24
C SER A 195 -16.70 7.30 15.02
N GLU A 196 -16.58 8.61 15.23
CA GLU A 196 -15.52 9.21 16.06
C GLU A 196 -15.56 8.73 17.53
N ASP A 197 -16.69 8.22 17.98
CA ASP A 197 -16.87 7.69 19.33
C ASP A 197 -16.49 6.21 19.46
N ASP A 198 -16.20 5.52 18.36
CA ASP A 198 -15.78 4.14 18.41
C ASP A 198 -14.35 4.02 18.93
N PRO A 199 -14.07 3.02 19.79
CA PRO A 199 -12.71 2.85 20.31
C PRO A 199 -11.76 2.42 19.18
N ALA A 200 -10.52 2.88 19.26
CA ALA A 200 -9.45 2.41 18.40
C ALA A 200 -9.34 0.87 18.44
N LYS A 201 -9.12 0.26 17.28
CA LYS A 201 -8.98 -1.19 17.12
C LYS A 201 -7.53 -1.58 17.36
N ALA A 202 -7.30 -2.61 18.16
CA ALA A 202 -5.97 -3.11 18.41
C ALA A 202 -5.31 -3.62 17.12
N VAL A 203 -4.05 -3.24 16.92
CA VAL A 203 -3.16 -3.82 15.90
C VAL A 203 -2.20 -4.76 16.60
N THR A 204 -2.21 -6.03 16.21
CA THR A 204 -1.31 -7.04 16.75
C THR A 204 -0.35 -7.51 15.66
N CYS A 205 0.95 -7.48 15.95
CA CYS A 205 2.00 -7.90 15.03
C CYS A 205 2.70 -9.15 15.55
N THR A 206 2.78 -10.17 14.70
CA THR A 206 3.66 -11.33 14.94
C THR A 206 4.99 -11.06 14.23
N GLN A 207 6.09 -11.42 14.86
CA GLN A 207 7.43 -11.20 14.34
C GLN A 207 8.18 -12.53 14.21
N ASP A 208 9.11 -12.58 13.26
CA ASP A 208 10.06 -13.69 13.13
C ASP A 208 11.19 -13.63 14.18
N GLY A 209 12.15 -14.58 14.10
CA GLY A 209 13.29 -14.64 15.01
C GLY A 209 14.26 -13.45 14.88
N GLU A 210 14.17 -12.68 13.82
CA GLU A 210 14.98 -11.48 13.57
C GLU A 210 14.24 -10.19 13.95
N GLY A 211 12.97 -10.28 14.35
CA GLY A 211 12.14 -9.18 14.80
C GLY A 211 11.39 -8.45 13.67
N TYR A 212 11.32 -9.02 12.46
CA TYR A 212 10.51 -8.48 11.38
C TYR A 212 9.06 -8.93 11.45
N VAL A 213 8.13 -8.05 11.10
CA VAL A 213 6.70 -8.38 11.10
C VAL A 213 6.40 -9.39 10.00
N THR A 214 5.82 -10.51 10.39
CA THR A 214 5.34 -11.56 9.50
C THR A 214 3.83 -11.60 9.37
N VAL A 215 3.11 -11.10 10.39
CA VAL A 215 1.66 -10.97 10.38
C VAL A 215 1.28 -9.71 11.13
N ALA A 216 0.41 -8.90 10.56
CA ALA A 216 -0.30 -7.84 11.27
C ALA A 216 -1.80 -8.12 11.21
N LYS A 217 -2.48 -7.97 12.35
CA LYS A 217 -3.93 -8.14 12.46
C LYS A 217 -4.54 -6.90 13.07
N TRP A 218 -5.64 -6.44 12.48
CA TRP A 218 -6.47 -5.36 13.00
C TRP A 218 -7.92 -5.66 12.63
N GLY A 219 -8.89 -5.00 13.23
CA GLY A 219 -10.25 -5.16 12.77
C GLY A 219 -11.31 -4.74 13.77
N GLY A 220 -12.45 -4.37 13.21
CA GLY A 220 -13.68 -4.08 13.91
C GLY A 220 -14.65 -5.26 13.89
N SER A 221 -15.74 -5.13 14.66
CA SER A 221 -16.74 -6.19 14.89
C SER A 221 -17.62 -6.55 13.67
N ARG A 222 -17.48 -5.88 12.54
CA ARG A 222 -18.31 -6.11 11.35
C ARG A 222 -17.55 -6.42 10.06
N TYR A 223 -16.30 -5.97 9.96
CA TYR A 223 -15.44 -6.19 8.81
C TYR A 223 -14.04 -6.46 9.36
N GLY A 224 -13.83 -7.67 9.88
CA GLY A 224 -12.51 -8.04 10.38
C GLY A 224 -11.59 -8.33 9.21
N TYR A 225 -10.51 -7.55 9.08
CA TYR A 225 -9.40 -7.89 8.21
C TYR A 225 -8.43 -8.76 9.02
N ASP A 226 -8.38 -10.05 8.71
CA ASP A 226 -7.49 -11.00 9.40
C ASP A 226 -6.14 -11.12 8.69
N GLY A 227 -5.34 -10.11 8.79
CA GLY A 227 -3.93 -10.39 8.70
C GLY A 227 -3.18 -10.15 7.41
N TYR A 228 -2.14 -9.47 7.62
CA TYR A 228 -0.95 -9.36 6.80
C TYR A 228 -0.03 -10.55 7.12
N ARG A 229 0.23 -11.44 6.19
CA ARG A 229 1.07 -12.60 6.39
C ARG A 229 2.19 -12.65 5.34
N SER A 230 3.44 -12.47 5.75
CA SER A 230 4.56 -12.82 4.90
C SER A 230 4.94 -14.29 5.16
N GLN A 231 4.87 -15.14 4.16
CA GLN A 231 5.50 -16.44 4.20
C GLN A 231 6.81 -16.33 3.44
N GLY A 232 7.90 -16.02 4.16
CA GLY A 232 9.24 -16.20 3.65
C GLY A 232 9.59 -17.68 3.73
N HIS A 233 9.70 -18.35 2.61
CA HIS A 233 10.53 -19.56 2.53
C HIS A 233 11.90 -19.13 2.00
N LEU A 234 12.91 -19.26 2.86
CA LEU A 234 14.31 -19.24 2.47
C LEU A 234 14.63 -20.45 1.61
#